data_d99b4195903089d4a406a5d7dc865e5c
#
_entry.id   d99b4195903089d4a406a5d7dc865e5c
#
_cell.length_a   1.000
_cell.length_b   1.000
_cell.length_c   1.000
_cell.angle_alpha   90.00
_cell.angle_beta   90.00
_cell.angle_gamma   90.00
#
_symmetry.space_group_name_H-M   'P 1'
#
loop_
_entity.id
_entity.type
_entity.pdbx_description
1 polymer ?
#
loop_
_entity_poly.entity_id
_entity_poly.type
_entity_poly.pdbx_seq_one_letter_code
_entity_poly.pdbx_strand_id
1 'polypeptide(L)'
;MKILVINCGSSSLKYQLIDMDGEKVLCKGLCERIGMESSMITHDANGHKATTPAIFPTHTEAFAEVVKKMTTGEGKCIDDVSEISAIGHRVVHGGEKFACSVKIDDAVMAALEECTPFAPLHNPANITGINACRAVMGDDVPMVAVFDTAFHQTMPGKAYMYAIPYEYYQNDGIRRYLSLIHI
;
A
#
# COMPACT_ATOMS: atom_id res chain seq x y z
N MET A 1 -12.63 2.50 -15.99
CA MET A 1 -12.50 2.24 -14.53
C MET A 1 -11.12 2.68 -14.06
N LYS A 2 -11.02 3.63 -13.11
CA LYS A 2 -9.74 4.14 -12.64
C LYS A 2 -9.39 3.55 -11.29
N ILE A 3 -8.19 3.00 -11.16
CA ILE A 3 -7.68 2.36 -9.94
C ILE A 3 -6.48 3.15 -9.43
N LEU A 4 -6.52 3.57 -8.18
CA LEU A 4 -5.39 4.18 -7.50
C LEU A 4 -4.60 3.09 -6.76
N VAL A 5 -3.33 2.95 -7.06
CA VAL A 5 -2.43 2.00 -6.39
C VAL A 5 -1.55 2.75 -5.40
N ILE A 6 -1.51 2.28 -4.16
CA ILE A 6 -0.78 2.89 -3.05
C ILE A 6 0.23 1.90 -2.45
N ASN A 7 1.42 2.40 -2.18
CA ASN A 7 2.45 1.69 -1.42
C ASN A 7 3.03 2.64 -0.36
N CYS A 8 2.62 2.44 0.89
CA CYS A 8 3.08 3.24 2.03
C CYS A 8 4.25 2.58 2.74
N GLY A 9 5.33 3.35 2.91
CA GLY A 9 6.41 3.07 3.85
C GLY A 9 6.32 3.99 5.07
N SER A 10 7.24 3.82 6.03
CA SER A 10 7.25 4.58 7.29
C SER A 10 7.33 6.11 7.11
N SER A 11 8.03 6.57 6.07
CA SER A 11 8.22 8.00 5.76
C SER A 11 7.98 8.35 4.29
N SER A 12 7.27 7.47 3.56
CA SER A 12 7.02 7.65 2.14
C SER A 12 5.69 7.08 1.71
N LEU A 13 5.10 7.67 0.65
CA LEU A 13 3.91 7.19 -0.01
C LEU A 13 4.12 7.23 -1.51
N LYS A 14 4.18 6.06 -2.15
CA LYS A 14 4.19 5.93 -3.62
C LYS A 14 2.78 5.70 -4.11
N TYR A 15 2.45 6.31 -5.25
CA TYR A 15 1.13 6.15 -5.85
C TYR A 15 1.20 6.08 -7.38
N GLN A 16 0.17 5.47 -7.94
CA GLN A 16 -0.05 5.40 -9.38
C GLN A 16 -1.55 5.31 -9.66
N LEU A 17 -2.08 6.20 -10.51
CA LEU A 17 -3.45 6.12 -10.99
C LEU A 17 -3.45 5.47 -12.38
N ILE A 18 -4.23 4.40 -12.53
CA ILE A 18 -4.31 3.61 -13.76
C ILE A 18 -5.73 3.64 -14.29
N ASP A 19 -5.90 4.00 -15.54
CA ASP A 19 -7.14 3.71 -16.25
C ASP A 19 -7.07 2.29 -16.79
N MET A 20 -7.98 1.45 -16.30
CA MET A 20 -8.06 0.04 -16.69
C MET A 20 -8.59 -0.17 -18.11
N ASP A 21 -9.12 0.86 -18.75
CA ASP A 21 -9.40 0.85 -20.17
C ASP A 21 -8.10 1.10 -20.95
N GLY A 22 -7.48 0.00 -21.39
CA GLY A 22 -6.18 0.00 -22.04
C GLY A 22 -4.98 0.03 -21.07
N GLU A 23 -5.19 -0.16 -19.77
CA GLU A 23 -4.13 -0.24 -18.72
C GLU A 23 -3.17 0.96 -18.74
N LYS A 24 -3.72 2.15 -18.97
CA LYS A 24 -2.95 3.38 -19.12
C LYS A 24 -2.67 4.04 -17.78
N VAL A 25 -1.39 4.29 -17.48
CA VAL A 25 -1.00 5.11 -16.33
C VAL A 25 -1.34 6.58 -16.63
N LEU A 26 -2.24 7.15 -15.82
CA LEU A 26 -2.64 8.55 -15.91
C LEU A 26 -1.66 9.47 -15.15
N CYS A 27 -1.25 9.05 -13.98
CA CYS A 27 -0.20 9.70 -13.20
C CYS A 27 0.48 8.73 -12.26
N LYS A 28 1.65 9.13 -11.77
CA LYS A 28 2.40 8.44 -10.72
C LYS A 28 3.18 9.44 -9.89
N GLY A 29 3.55 9.07 -8.69
CA GLY A 29 4.35 9.95 -7.85
C GLY A 29 4.83 9.34 -6.55
N LEU A 30 5.47 10.19 -5.78
CA LEU A 30 6.13 9.84 -4.53
C LEU A 30 6.09 11.03 -3.58
N CYS A 31 5.52 10.83 -2.39
CA CYS A 31 5.73 11.70 -1.24
C CYS A 31 6.87 11.11 -0.41
N GLU A 32 7.84 11.96 -0.05
CA GLU A 32 9.05 11.57 0.67
C GLU A 32 9.21 12.39 1.94
N ARG A 33 9.92 11.80 2.93
CA ARG A 33 10.25 12.44 4.20
C ARG A 33 9.00 12.90 4.96
N ILE A 34 7.95 12.09 4.92
CA ILE A 34 6.72 12.32 5.71
C ILE A 34 7.10 12.34 7.19
N GLY A 35 6.60 13.32 7.95
CA GLY A 35 6.96 13.57 9.33
C GLY A 35 8.25 14.39 9.52
N MET A 36 8.85 14.90 8.44
CA MET A 36 10.07 15.72 8.49
C MET A 36 9.85 17.11 7.89
N GLU A 37 10.66 18.10 8.31
CA GLU A 37 10.57 19.48 7.81
C GLU A 37 10.90 19.62 6.31
N SER A 38 11.65 18.66 5.74
CA SER A 38 12.07 18.67 4.35
C SER A 38 11.24 17.74 3.46
N SER A 39 9.96 17.58 3.76
CA SER A 39 9.04 16.78 2.95
C SER A 39 8.91 17.32 1.53
N MET A 40 8.69 16.42 0.58
CA MET A 40 8.49 16.79 -0.83
C MET A 40 7.54 15.81 -1.52
N ILE A 41 6.92 16.28 -2.59
CA ILE A 41 6.14 15.44 -3.51
C ILE A 41 6.72 15.54 -4.91
N THR A 42 6.95 14.37 -5.52
CA THR A 42 7.19 14.25 -6.96
C THR A 42 5.91 13.74 -7.61
N HIS A 43 5.41 14.46 -8.61
CA HIS A 43 4.22 14.09 -9.39
C HIS A 43 4.58 14.07 -10.87
N ASP A 44 4.17 13.03 -11.56
CA ASP A 44 4.41 12.81 -13.00
C ASP A 44 3.08 12.47 -13.69
N ALA A 45 2.59 13.37 -14.51
CA ALA A 45 1.36 13.23 -15.27
C ALA A 45 1.46 13.99 -16.59
N ASN A 46 0.82 13.49 -17.65
CA ASN A 46 0.74 14.14 -18.95
C ASN A 46 2.10 14.52 -19.56
N GLY A 47 3.16 13.73 -19.26
CA GLY A 47 4.53 14.03 -19.70
C GLY A 47 5.24 15.12 -18.89
N HIS A 48 4.60 15.67 -17.86
CA HIS A 48 5.15 16.67 -16.96
C HIS A 48 5.48 16.06 -15.61
N LYS A 49 6.77 16.03 -15.27
CA LYS A 49 7.26 15.57 -13.97
C LYS A 49 7.80 16.74 -13.16
N ALA A 50 7.20 16.99 -11.99
CA ALA A 50 7.60 18.08 -11.10
C ALA A 50 7.85 17.55 -9.68
N THR A 51 8.87 18.07 -9.01
CA THR A 51 9.11 17.85 -7.58
C THR A 51 8.92 19.18 -6.86
N THR A 52 8.05 19.20 -5.87
CA THR A 52 7.73 20.40 -5.10
C THR A 52 7.91 20.15 -3.60
N PRO A 53 8.50 21.08 -2.85
CA PRO A 53 8.49 21.04 -1.40
C PRO A 53 7.05 21.03 -0.88
N ALA A 54 6.82 20.34 0.22
CA ALA A 54 5.54 20.24 0.86
C ALA A 54 5.72 20.04 2.38
N ILE A 55 4.64 20.15 3.14
CA ILE A 55 4.65 19.88 4.58
C ILE A 55 3.69 18.72 4.83
N PHE A 56 4.26 17.58 5.21
CA PHE A 56 3.51 16.36 5.50
C PHE A 56 3.78 15.92 6.95
N PRO A 57 3.03 16.42 7.93
CA PRO A 57 3.15 15.94 9.31
C PRO A 57 2.84 14.44 9.41
N THR A 58 1.85 13.97 8.66
CA THR A 58 1.44 12.57 8.59
C THR A 58 1.17 12.09 7.16
N HIS A 59 0.86 10.83 7.00
CA HIS A 59 0.46 10.24 5.71
C HIS A 59 -0.90 10.78 5.22
N THR A 60 -1.74 11.29 6.11
CA THR A 60 -3.05 11.87 5.74
C THR A 60 -2.85 13.15 4.91
N GLU A 61 -1.99 14.06 5.36
CA GLU A 61 -1.68 15.29 4.61
C GLU A 61 -0.93 14.96 3.31
N ALA A 62 -0.04 13.97 3.35
CA ALA A 62 0.65 13.51 2.14
C ALA A 62 -0.37 12.98 1.10
N PHE A 63 -1.33 12.17 1.52
CA PHE A 63 -2.35 11.64 0.61
C PHE A 63 -3.33 12.75 0.15
N ALA A 64 -3.69 13.68 1.00
CA ALA A 64 -4.51 14.84 0.60
C ALA A 64 -3.82 15.68 -0.50
N GLU A 65 -2.50 15.88 -0.41
CA GLU A 65 -1.76 16.58 -1.47
C GLU A 65 -1.67 15.74 -2.75
N VAL A 66 -1.57 14.41 -2.67
CA VAL A 66 -1.68 13.53 -3.84
C VAL A 66 -3.01 13.74 -4.57
N VAL A 67 -4.12 13.71 -3.85
CA VAL A 67 -5.46 13.97 -4.40
C VAL A 67 -5.54 15.35 -5.06
N LYS A 68 -5.02 16.37 -4.41
CA LYS A 68 -4.97 17.73 -4.96
C LYS A 68 -4.15 17.80 -6.24
N LYS A 69 -2.97 17.16 -6.31
CA LYS A 69 -2.14 17.10 -7.52
C LYS A 69 -2.84 16.39 -8.69
N MET A 70 -3.64 15.36 -8.40
CA MET A 70 -4.42 14.66 -9.43
C MET A 70 -5.58 15.48 -9.97
N THR A 71 -6.16 16.38 -9.16
CA THR A 71 -7.37 17.13 -9.51
C THR A 71 -7.13 18.58 -9.91
N THR A 72 -5.93 19.15 -9.65
CA THR A 72 -5.65 20.56 -9.89
C THR A 72 -4.27 20.81 -10.50
N GLY A 73 -4.12 21.95 -11.19
CA GLY A 73 -2.84 22.40 -11.76
C GLY A 73 -2.41 21.65 -13.01
N GLU A 74 -1.13 21.80 -13.38
CA GLU A 74 -0.55 21.24 -14.61
C GLU A 74 -0.48 19.71 -14.61
N GLY A 75 -0.42 19.11 -13.41
CA GLY A 75 -0.42 17.65 -13.23
C GLY A 75 -1.82 17.01 -13.15
N LYS A 76 -2.89 17.79 -13.36
CA LYS A 76 -4.27 17.30 -13.29
C LYS A 76 -4.49 16.16 -14.29
N CYS A 77 -5.02 15.04 -13.81
CA CYS A 77 -5.29 13.84 -14.60
C CYS A 77 -6.73 13.30 -14.42
N ILE A 78 -7.48 13.84 -13.46
CA ILE A 78 -8.91 13.58 -13.23
C ILE A 78 -9.61 14.91 -12.89
N ASP A 79 -10.90 15.00 -13.14
CA ASP A 79 -11.68 16.19 -12.80
C ASP A 79 -12.15 16.15 -11.34
N ASP A 80 -12.50 14.98 -10.84
CA ASP A 80 -13.01 14.79 -9.50
C ASP A 80 -12.55 13.44 -8.92
N VAL A 81 -12.40 13.37 -7.60
CA VAL A 81 -11.99 12.16 -6.88
C VAL A 81 -12.97 10.99 -7.02
N SER A 82 -14.24 11.28 -7.30
CA SER A 82 -15.27 10.25 -7.57
C SER A 82 -14.99 9.41 -8.81
N GLU A 83 -14.06 9.84 -9.68
CA GLU A 83 -13.60 9.04 -10.80
C GLU A 83 -12.72 7.85 -10.37
N ILE A 84 -12.19 7.85 -9.13
CA ILE A 84 -11.42 6.75 -8.57
C ILE A 84 -12.39 5.65 -8.12
N SER A 85 -12.42 4.57 -8.87
CA SER A 85 -13.37 3.46 -8.66
C SER A 85 -12.95 2.55 -7.49
N ALA A 86 -11.65 2.44 -7.19
CA ALA A 86 -11.11 1.66 -6.08
C ALA A 86 -9.65 2.04 -5.79
N ILE A 87 -9.17 1.67 -4.58
CA ILE A 87 -7.77 1.84 -4.17
C ILE A 87 -7.17 0.47 -3.89
N GLY A 88 -6.03 0.15 -4.52
CA GLY A 88 -5.23 -1.02 -4.22
C GLY A 88 -4.06 -0.67 -3.30
N HIS A 89 -3.92 -1.38 -2.19
CA HIS A 89 -2.83 -1.22 -1.24
C HIS A 89 -1.88 -2.40 -1.28
N ARG A 90 -0.58 -2.15 -1.52
CA ARG A 90 0.43 -3.16 -1.24
C ARG A 90 0.60 -3.29 0.27
N VAL A 91 0.48 -4.50 0.78
CA VAL A 91 0.69 -4.87 2.18
C VAL A 91 1.79 -5.92 2.25
N VAL A 92 2.77 -5.73 3.12
CA VAL A 92 3.92 -6.63 3.17
C VAL A 92 3.53 -7.99 3.73
N HIS A 93 2.87 -8.05 4.87
CA HIS A 93 2.65 -9.32 5.56
C HIS A 93 1.19 -9.59 5.89
N GLY A 94 0.65 -10.65 5.27
CA GLY A 94 -0.70 -11.15 5.52
C GLY A 94 -0.75 -12.44 6.35
N GLY A 95 0.39 -12.88 6.89
CA GLY A 95 0.49 -14.13 7.64
C GLY A 95 0.12 -15.34 6.76
N GLU A 96 -0.46 -16.34 7.39
CA GLU A 96 -1.09 -17.49 6.71
C GLU A 96 -2.58 -17.22 6.39
N LYS A 97 -3.10 -16.05 6.81
CA LYS A 97 -4.53 -15.72 6.70
C LYS A 97 -4.95 -15.34 5.27
N PHE A 98 -4.03 -14.77 4.48
CA PHE A 98 -4.35 -14.23 3.17
C PHE A 98 -3.49 -14.87 2.08
N ALA A 99 -4.13 -15.71 1.26
CA ALA A 99 -3.52 -16.36 0.09
C ALA A 99 -3.80 -15.61 -1.24
N CYS A 100 -4.62 -14.57 -1.21
CA CYS A 100 -4.99 -13.76 -2.37
C CYS A 100 -5.31 -12.32 -1.92
N SER A 101 -5.55 -11.44 -2.90
CA SER A 101 -6.03 -10.09 -2.65
C SER A 101 -7.42 -10.11 -2.00
N VAL A 102 -7.67 -9.22 -1.05
CA VAL A 102 -8.94 -9.13 -0.32
C VAL A 102 -9.44 -7.70 -0.23
N LYS A 103 -10.76 -7.51 -0.26
CA LYS A 103 -11.38 -6.24 0.06
C LYS A 103 -11.15 -5.93 1.54
N ILE A 104 -10.69 -4.72 1.81
CA ILE A 104 -10.39 -4.28 3.18
C ILE A 104 -11.70 -3.92 3.89
N ASP A 105 -11.94 -4.60 5.00
CA ASP A 105 -12.97 -4.31 5.99
C ASP A 105 -12.34 -4.31 7.39
N ASP A 106 -13.15 -4.18 8.44
CA ASP A 106 -12.64 -4.13 9.81
C ASP A 106 -12.01 -5.46 10.25
N ALA A 107 -12.50 -6.59 9.74
CA ALA A 107 -11.93 -7.91 10.03
C ALA A 107 -10.54 -8.05 9.39
N VAL A 108 -10.38 -7.57 8.16
CA VAL A 108 -9.08 -7.53 7.48
C VAL A 108 -8.12 -6.59 8.21
N MET A 109 -8.57 -5.41 8.66
CA MET A 109 -7.74 -4.49 9.44
C MET A 109 -7.25 -5.12 10.74
N ALA A 110 -8.11 -5.77 11.51
CA ALA A 110 -7.72 -6.50 12.71
C ALA A 110 -6.69 -7.60 12.42
N ALA A 111 -6.88 -8.35 11.34
CA ALA A 111 -5.92 -9.37 10.92
C ALA A 111 -4.56 -8.80 10.50
N LEU A 112 -4.52 -7.59 9.91
CA LEU A 112 -3.27 -6.89 9.59
C LEU A 112 -2.52 -6.46 10.87
N GLU A 113 -3.24 -6.01 11.89
CA GLU A 113 -2.66 -5.69 13.20
C GLU A 113 -2.05 -6.93 13.85
N GLU A 114 -2.74 -8.07 13.82
CA GLU A 114 -2.21 -9.35 14.31
C GLU A 114 -0.96 -9.82 13.54
N CYS A 115 -0.82 -9.47 12.27
CA CYS A 115 0.36 -9.77 11.47
C CYS A 115 1.54 -8.81 11.71
N THR A 116 1.34 -7.72 12.46
CA THR A 116 2.39 -6.71 12.73
C THR A 116 3.65 -7.29 13.39
N PRO A 117 3.61 -8.26 14.32
CA PRO A 117 4.82 -8.87 14.88
C PRO A 117 5.72 -9.55 13.84
N PHE A 118 5.17 -10.03 12.72
CA PHE A 118 5.95 -10.63 11.62
C PHE A 118 6.63 -9.59 10.73
N ALA A 119 6.11 -8.36 10.68
CA ALA A 119 6.64 -7.27 9.86
C ALA A 119 6.54 -5.91 10.59
N PRO A 120 7.21 -5.73 11.75
CA PRO A 120 7.02 -4.57 12.63
C PRO A 120 7.48 -3.25 12.00
N LEU A 121 8.33 -3.29 10.97
CA LEU A 121 8.80 -2.11 10.24
C LEU A 121 7.90 -1.75 9.03
N HIS A 122 7.00 -2.65 8.62
CA HIS A 122 6.23 -2.49 7.38
C HIS A 122 4.72 -2.43 7.61
N ASN A 123 4.13 -3.40 8.31
CA ASN A 123 2.69 -3.47 8.50
C ASN A 123 2.10 -2.22 9.16
N PRO A 124 2.69 -1.61 10.21
CA PRO A 124 2.18 -0.37 10.78
C PRO A 124 2.08 0.76 9.76
N ALA A 125 3.09 0.90 8.89
CA ALA A 125 3.07 1.92 7.83
C ALA A 125 1.99 1.62 6.76
N ASN A 126 1.78 0.34 6.42
CA ASN A 126 0.71 -0.05 5.50
C ASN A 126 -0.68 0.25 6.08
N ILE A 127 -0.91 -0.07 7.37
CA ILE A 127 -2.14 0.26 8.09
C ILE A 127 -2.36 1.78 8.13
N THR A 128 -1.32 2.55 8.44
CA THR A 128 -1.36 4.02 8.41
C THR A 128 -1.77 4.55 7.03
N GLY A 129 -1.23 3.96 5.95
CA GLY A 129 -1.59 4.33 4.59
C GLY A 129 -3.05 4.05 4.25
N ILE A 130 -3.59 2.91 4.66
CA ILE A 130 -5.01 2.55 4.48
C ILE A 130 -5.89 3.57 5.22
N ASN A 131 -5.57 3.85 6.49
CA ASN A 131 -6.32 4.82 7.30
C ASN A 131 -6.25 6.25 6.75
N ALA A 132 -5.10 6.66 6.21
CA ALA A 132 -4.95 7.96 5.54
C ALA A 132 -5.85 8.07 4.30
N CYS A 133 -5.93 7.00 3.50
CA CYS A 133 -6.84 6.97 2.35
C CYS A 133 -8.31 7.01 2.78
N ARG A 134 -8.71 6.26 3.81
CA ARG A 134 -10.08 6.33 4.37
C ARG A 134 -10.42 7.73 4.87
N ALA A 135 -9.51 8.38 5.58
CA ALA A 135 -9.74 9.72 6.13
C ALA A 135 -9.99 10.79 5.05
N VAL A 136 -9.38 10.65 3.87
CA VAL A 136 -9.48 11.63 2.77
C VAL A 136 -10.59 11.27 1.78
N MET A 137 -10.76 9.99 1.46
CA MET A 137 -11.68 9.51 0.41
C MET A 137 -13.05 9.09 0.97
N GLY A 138 -13.15 8.90 2.28
CA GLY A 138 -14.34 8.30 2.91
C GLY A 138 -14.40 6.78 2.77
N ASP A 139 -15.48 6.18 3.26
CA ASP A 139 -15.67 4.74 3.29
C ASP A 139 -16.34 4.17 2.03
N ASP A 140 -16.84 5.03 1.14
CA ASP A 140 -17.56 4.62 -0.07
C ASP A 140 -16.63 4.07 -1.16
N VAL A 141 -15.35 4.45 -1.16
CA VAL A 141 -14.38 3.96 -2.14
C VAL A 141 -13.80 2.62 -1.67
N PRO A 142 -14.07 1.52 -2.40
CA PRO A 142 -13.57 0.21 -2.00
C PRO A 142 -12.04 0.17 -2.02
N MET A 143 -11.48 -0.41 -0.97
CA MET A 143 -10.03 -0.63 -0.83
C MET A 143 -9.71 -2.11 -0.85
N VAL A 144 -8.59 -2.49 -1.48
CA VAL A 144 -8.14 -3.88 -1.64
C VAL A 144 -6.71 -3.99 -1.17
N ALA A 145 -6.43 -4.96 -0.31
CA ALA A 145 -5.08 -5.33 0.10
C ALA A 145 -4.52 -6.40 -0.84
N VAL A 146 -3.28 -6.19 -1.29
CA VAL A 146 -2.49 -7.13 -2.08
C VAL A 146 -1.24 -7.45 -1.26
N PHE A 147 -1.03 -8.73 -0.95
CA PHE A 147 -0.01 -9.17 0.01
C PHE A 147 1.23 -9.71 -0.69
N ASP A 148 2.42 -9.23 -0.28
CA ASP A 148 3.67 -9.80 -0.76
C ASP A 148 3.81 -11.27 -0.35
N THR A 149 3.32 -11.64 0.86
CA THR A 149 3.34 -13.02 1.37
C THR A 149 2.40 -13.98 0.64
N ALA A 150 1.41 -13.48 -0.11
CA ALA A 150 0.49 -14.32 -0.87
C ALA A 150 1.21 -15.12 -1.98
N PHE A 151 2.32 -14.60 -2.51
CA PHE A 151 3.10 -15.27 -3.56
C PHE A 151 3.60 -16.66 -3.15
N HIS A 152 3.92 -16.86 -1.86
CA HIS A 152 4.45 -18.13 -1.35
C HIS A 152 3.42 -19.01 -0.63
N GLN A 153 2.15 -18.67 -0.64
CA GLN A 153 1.11 -19.47 0.04
C GLN A 153 0.90 -20.86 -0.59
N THR A 154 1.33 -21.06 -1.82
CA THR A 154 1.29 -22.37 -2.51
C THR A 154 2.49 -23.27 -2.22
N MET A 155 3.48 -22.81 -1.43
CA MET A 155 4.62 -23.63 -1.04
C MET A 155 4.18 -24.82 -0.17
N PRO A 156 4.64 -26.05 -0.44
CA PRO A 156 4.35 -27.19 0.42
C PRO A 156 5.08 -27.06 1.77
N GLY A 157 4.54 -27.69 2.83
CA GLY A 157 5.08 -27.63 4.18
C GLY A 157 6.59 -27.89 4.29
N LYS A 158 7.08 -28.89 3.55
CA LYS A 158 8.53 -29.22 3.48
C LYS A 158 9.42 -28.08 2.95
N ALA A 159 8.84 -27.12 2.22
CA ALA A 159 9.58 -26.01 1.63
C ALA A 159 9.49 -24.73 2.48
N TYR A 160 8.37 -24.47 3.15
CA TYR A 160 8.22 -23.27 3.99
C TYR A 160 8.71 -23.47 5.42
N MET A 161 8.71 -24.68 5.96
CA MET A 161 9.23 -24.96 7.32
C MET A 161 10.75 -24.90 7.35
N TYR A 162 11.28 -24.41 8.48
CA TYR A 162 12.70 -24.48 8.79
C TYR A 162 13.03 -25.83 9.47
N ALA A 163 14.28 -26.27 9.38
CA ALA A 163 14.78 -27.45 10.07
C ALA A 163 15.10 -27.17 11.56
N ILE A 164 14.06 -26.76 12.29
CA ILE A 164 14.06 -26.48 13.74
C ILE A 164 12.90 -27.27 14.37
N PRO A 165 12.81 -27.40 15.71
CA PRO A 165 11.68 -28.06 16.36
C PRO A 165 10.34 -27.54 15.85
N TYR A 166 9.42 -28.46 15.50
CA TYR A 166 8.14 -28.14 14.88
C TYR A 166 7.23 -27.26 15.75
N GLU A 167 7.45 -27.29 17.06
CA GLU A 167 6.74 -26.46 18.04
C GLU A 167 6.89 -24.95 17.79
N TYR A 168 8.00 -24.48 17.23
CA TYR A 168 8.18 -23.08 16.85
C TYR A 168 7.27 -22.66 15.69
N TYR A 169 6.99 -23.57 14.77
CA TYR A 169 5.98 -23.30 13.75
C TYR A 169 4.58 -23.30 14.35
N GLN A 170 4.25 -24.29 15.19
CA GLN A 170 2.92 -24.43 15.77
C GLN A 170 2.54 -23.28 16.72
N ASN A 171 3.47 -22.84 17.56
CA ASN A 171 3.19 -21.87 18.61
C ASN A 171 3.48 -20.43 18.17
N ASP A 172 4.50 -20.22 17.34
CA ASP A 172 5.04 -18.91 17.01
C ASP A 172 4.88 -18.57 15.52
N GLY A 173 4.37 -19.48 14.69
CA GLY A 173 4.19 -19.28 13.25
C GLY A 173 5.51 -19.12 12.49
N ILE A 174 6.63 -19.64 13.02
CA ILE A 174 7.96 -19.48 12.41
C ILE A 174 8.07 -20.36 11.16
N ARG A 175 8.05 -19.70 10.00
CA ARG A 175 8.18 -20.31 8.68
C ARG A 175 8.73 -19.30 7.67
N ARG A 176 8.97 -19.75 6.42
CA ARG A 176 9.24 -18.86 5.29
C ARG A 176 7.93 -18.25 4.78
N TYR A 177 7.88 -16.93 4.70
CA TYR A 177 6.75 -16.18 4.16
C TYR A 177 7.08 -15.43 2.87
N LEU A 178 8.28 -14.83 2.78
CA LEU A 178 8.61 -13.84 1.74
C LEU A 178 10.06 -13.93 1.24
N SER A 179 10.76 -15.02 1.42
CA SER A 179 12.16 -15.11 0.95
C SER A 179 12.22 -15.24 -0.58
N LEU A 180 12.65 -14.17 -1.27
CA LEU A 180 12.89 -14.16 -2.72
C LEU A 180 14.32 -14.56 -3.10
N ILE A 181 15.23 -14.71 -2.13
CA ILE A 181 16.66 -14.98 -2.36
C ILE A 181 16.92 -16.40 -2.84
N HIS A 182 15.98 -17.31 -2.64
CA HIS A 182 16.16 -18.75 -2.89
C HIS A 182 15.25 -19.28 -4.01
N ILE A 183 14.79 -18.41 -4.87
CA ILE A 183 14.01 -18.80 -6.07
C ILE A 183 14.93 -18.86 -7.28
#